data_d038bced0453ea264ddd664fefefb170
#
_entry.id   d038bced0453ea264ddd664fefefb170
#
_cell.length_a   1.000
_cell.length_b   1.000
_cell.length_c   1.000
_cell.angle_alpha   90.00
_cell.angle_beta   90.00
_cell.angle_gamma   90.00
#
_symmetry.space_group_name_H-M   'P 1'
#
loop_
_entity.id
_entity.type
_entity.pdbx_description
1 polymer ?
#
loop_
_entity_poly.entity_id
_entity_poly.type
_entity_poly.pdbx_seq_one_letter_code
_entity_poly.pdbx_strand_id
1 'polypeptide(L)'
;ARFEAAIENAMALSNRINTWEGRWPLDTYARDMDAAALSQYARERLADARSMSQEIYQGLLTERAAIRDLYAALQEKFDACMTLAAPGAAPQGLAWTGDPAFTVATSLIGMPAVTLPVLKDQGLPLGLQVIGFVDQDATLFAHADALQSIFNP
;
A
#
# COMPACT_ATOMS: atom_id res chain seq x y z
N ALA A 1 8.24 17.45 -1.42
CA ALA A 1 7.15 18.45 -1.41
C ALA A 1 5.99 18.10 -2.35
N ARG A 2 6.21 17.96 -3.68
CA ARG A 2 5.09 17.73 -4.61
C ARG A 2 4.54 16.30 -4.52
N PHE A 3 5.40 15.29 -4.46
CA PHE A 3 5.00 13.90 -4.28
C PHE A 3 4.39 13.64 -2.89
N GLU A 4 4.96 14.18 -1.84
CA GLU A 4 4.45 14.08 -0.47
C GLU A 4 2.99 14.56 -0.37
N ALA A 5 2.69 15.74 -0.93
CA ALA A 5 1.32 16.24 -0.97
C ALA A 5 0.37 15.33 -1.80
N ALA A 6 0.88 14.70 -2.86
CA ALA A 6 0.08 13.80 -3.70
C ALA A 6 -0.28 12.47 -3.00
N ILE A 7 0.56 11.98 -2.08
CA ILE A 7 0.30 10.74 -1.34
C ILE A 7 -0.43 10.97 0.00
N GLU A 8 -0.71 12.20 0.37
CA GLU A 8 -1.40 12.52 1.64
C GLU A 8 -2.74 11.78 1.77
N ASN A 9 -3.47 11.61 0.67
CA ASN A 9 -4.73 10.88 0.61
C ASN A 9 -4.60 9.44 0.10
N ALA A 10 -3.40 8.86 0.03
CA ALA A 10 -3.17 7.53 -0.55
C ALA A 10 -4.04 6.44 0.08
N MET A 11 -4.25 6.49 1.41
CA MET A 11 -5.09 5.55 2.13
C MET A 11 -6.55 5.61 1.65
N ALA A 12 -7.12 6.81 1.56
CA ALA A 12 -8.49 7.00 1.12
C ALA A 12 -8.67 6.58 -0.34
N LEU A 13 -7.75 6.96 -1.22
CA LEU A 13 -7.76 6.59 -2.64
C LEU A 13 -7.65 5.07 -2.81
N SER A 14 -6.70 4.43 -2.13
CA SER A 14 -6.51 2.98 -2.16
C SER A 14 -7.76 2.24 -1.68
N ASN A 15 -8.35 2.68 -0.56
CA ASN A 15 -9.57 2.06 -0.02
C ASN A 15 -10.73 2.14 -1.00
N ARG A 16 -10.93 3.27 -1.68
CA ARG A 16 -11.99 3.42 -2.68
C ARG A 16 -11.77 2.52 -3.90
N ILE A 17 -10.55 2.46 -4.43
CA ILE A 17 -10.19 1.56 -5.53
C ILE A 17 -10.46 0.10 -5.13
N ASN A 18 -9.92 -0.34 -3.97
CA ASN A 18 -10.11 -1.67 -3.45
C ASN A 18 -11.58 -2.01 -3.14
N THR A 19 -12.38 -1.03 -2.76
CA THR A 19 -13.82 -1.21 -2.54
C THR A 19 -14.51 -1.55 -3.85
N TRP A 20 -14.23 -0.82 -4.93
CA TRP A 20 -14.77 -1.13 -6.24
C TRP A 20 -14.31 -2.49 -6.77
N GLU A 21 -12.99 -2.75 -6.72
CA GLU A 21 -12.41 -4.00 -7.22
C GLU A 21 -12.86 -5.23 -6.43
N GLY A 22 -13.07 -5.07 -5.12
CA GLY A 22 -13.62 -6.10 -4.24
C GLY A 22 -15.10 -6.41 -4.44
N ARG A 23 -15.81 -5.64 -5.28
CA ARG A 23 -17.25 -5.83 -5.54
C ARG A 23 -17.56 -7.20 -6.12
N TRP A 24 -16.83 -7.65 -7.13
CA TRP A 24 -17.09 -8.90 -7.83
C TRP A 24 -17.09 -10.13 -6.93
N PRO A 25 -16.03 -10.42 -6.15
CA PRO A 25 -16.05 -11.57 -5.26
C PRO A 25 -17.14 -11.44 -4.18
N LEU A 26 -17.35 -10.25 -3.61
CA LEU A 26 -18.38 -10.05 -2.58
C LEU A 26 -19.80 -10.21 -3.15
N ASP A 27 -20.08 -9.72 -4.37
CA ASP A 27 -21.36 -9.94 -5.06
C ASP A 27 -21.59 -11.43 -5.35
N THR A 28 -20.55 -12.16 -5.75
CA THR A 28 -20.64 -13.60 -6.00
C THR A 28 -20.97 -14.36 -4.71
N TYR A 29 -20.28 -14.07 -3.63
CA TYR A 29 -20.57 -14.70 -2.34
C TYR A 29 -21.97 -14.36 -1.83
N ALA A 30 -22.40 -13.11 -1.95
CA ALA A 30 -23.72 -12.69 -1.51
C ALA A 30 -24.86 -13.30 -2.34
N ARG A 31 -24.61 -13.60 -3.63
CA ARG A 31 -25.59 -14.21 -4.53
C ARG A 31 -25.65 -15.73 -4.42
N ASP A 32 -24.49 -16.39 -4.39
CA ASP A 32 -24.37 -17.85 -4.55
C ASP A 32 -24.24 -18.59 -3.23
N MET A 33 -24.00 -17.87 -2.14
CA MET A 33 -23.89 -18.38 -0.78
C MET A 33 -24.85 -17.66 0.15
N ASP A 34 -24.82 -17.99 1.44
CA ASP A 34 -25.61 -17.27 2.43
C ASP A 34 -25.02 -15.88 2.70
N ALA A 35 -25.71 -14.84 2.23
CA ALA A 35 -25.30 -13.44 2.45
C ALA A 35 -25.19 -13.08 3.95
N ALA A 36 -25.93 -13.79 4.85
CA ALA A 36 -25.82 -13.57 6.28
C ALA A 36 -24.49 -14.09 6.88
N ALA A 37 -23.81 -15.00 6.17
CA ALA A 37 -22.49 -15.48 6.57
C ALA A 37 -21.37 -14.45 6.32
N LEU A 38 -21.61 -13.43 5.51
CA LEU A 38 -20.67 -12.32 5.35
C LEU A 38 -20.59 -11.51 6.65
N SER A 39 -19.38 -11.12 7.05
CA SER A 39 -19.21 -10.20 8.18
C SER A 39 -19.93 -8.87 7.92
N GLN A 40 -20.27 -8.14 8.99
CA GLN A 40 -20.86 -6.81 8.86
C GLN A 40 -19.99 -5.90 7.98
N TYR A 41 -18.69 -5.89 8.22
CA TYR A 41 -17.72 -5.13 7.42
C TYR A 41 -17.79 -5.47 5.92
N ALA A 42 -17.87 -6.76 5.57
CA ALA A 42 -17.96 -7.18 4.16
C ALA A 42 -19.28 -6.73 3.51
N ARG A 43 -20.39 -6.79 4.26
CA ARG A 43 -21.71 -6.30 3.76
C ARG A 43 -21.72 -4.79 3.53
N GLU A 44 -21.19 -4.01 4.48
CA GLU A 44 -21.08 -2.55 4.35
C GLU A 44 -20.22 -2.19 3.15
N ARG A 45 -19.05 -2.83 3.01
CA ARG A 45 -18.15 -2.63 1.89
C ARG A 45 -18.78 -2.99 0.54
N LEU A 46 -19.60 -4.04 0.49
CA LEU A 46 -20.36 -4.40 -0.72
C LEU A 46 -21.43 -3.35 -1.05
N ALA A 47 -22.12 -2.82 -0.05
CA ALA A 47 -23.10 -1.75 -0.26
C ALA A 47 -22.44 -0.49 -0.83
N ASP A 48 -21.29 -0.08 -0.27
CA ASP A 48 -20.50 1.04 -0.78
C ASP A 48 -20.04 0.80 -2.22
N ALA A 49 -19.53 -0.40 -2.52
CA ALA A 49 -19.08 -0.76 -3.85
C ALA A 49 -20.21 -0.71 -4.90
N ARG A 50 -21.42 -1.14 -4.50
CA ARG A 50 -22.61 -1.10 -5.37
C ARG A 50 -23.09 0.34 -5.64
N SER A 51 -22.84 1.28 -4.72
CA SER A 51 -23.17 2.69 -4.89
C SER A 51 -22.21 3.45 -5.83
N MET A 52 -21.02 2.91 -6.08
CA MET A 52 -20.03 3.53 -6.97
C MET A 52 -20.38 3.28 -8.44
N SER A 53 -20.20 4.29 -9.28
CA SER A 53 -20.28 4.16 -10.74
C SER A 53 -18.90 3.82 -11.33
N GLN A 54 -18.92 3.27 -12.56
CA GLN A 54 -17.68 3.04 -13.31
C GLN A 54 -16.92 4.34 -13.58
N GLU A 55 -17.63 5.44 -13.78
CA GLU A 55 -17.04 6.77 -14.00
C GLU A 55 -16.23 7.22 -12.77
N ILE A 56 -16.78 7.04 -11.56
CA ILE A 56 -16.06 7.31 -10.31
C ILE A 56 -14.79 6.47 -10.24
N TYR A 57 -14.88 5.17 -10.52
CA TYR A 57 -13.71 4.29 -10.51
C TYR A 57 -12.64 4.72 -11.53
N GLN A 58 -13.01 5.10 -12.74
CA GLN A 58 -12.08 5.61 -13.75
C GLN A 58 -11.38 6.91 -13.28
N GLY A 59 -12.09 7.78 -12.60
CA GLY A 59 -11.53 8.97 -11.97
C GLY A 59 -10.45 8.63 -10.93
N LEU A 60 -10.72 7.64 -10.08
CA LEU A 60 -9.76 7.15 -9.07
C LEU A 60 -8.51 6.55 -9.72
N LEU A 61 -8.65 5.81 -10.82
CA LEU A 61 -7.51 5.27 -11.57
C LEU A 61 -6.68 6.38 -12.21
N THR A 62 -7.31 7.44 -12.70
CA THR A 62 -6.62 8.61 -13.25
C THR A 62 -5.81 9.32 -12.16
N GLU A 63 -6.38 9.51 -10.97
CA GLU A 63 -5.68 10.07 -9.83
C GLU A 63 -4.47 9.21 -9.43
N ARG A 64 -4.66 7.89 -9.34
CA ARG A 64 -3.56 6.95 -9.08
C ARG A 64 -2.45 7.06 -10.14
N ALA A 65 -2.80 7.15 -11.42
CA ALA A 65 -1.82 7.29 -12.50
C ALA A 65 -0.99 8.56 -12.34
N ALA A 66 -1.62 9.69 -12.03
CA ALA A 66 -0.90 10.94 -11.79
C ALA A 66 0.10 10.85 -10.61
N ILE A 67 -0.24 10.14 -9.54
CA ILE A 67 0.69 9.90 -8.42
C ILE A 67 1.86 9.01 -8.86
N ARG A 68 1.60 7.97 -9.66
CA ARG A 68 2.64 7.10 -10.22
C ARG A 68 3.63 7.88 -11.08
N ASP A 69 3.14 8.79 -11.94
CA ASP A 69 3.99 9.63 -12.78
C ASP A 69 4.88 10.55 -11.95
N LEU A 70 4.35 11.13 -10.86
CA LEU A 70 5.14 11.94 -9.94
C LEU A 70 6.24 11.13 -9.25
N TYR A 71 5.97 9.87 -8.89
CA TYR A 71 6.96 8.96 -8.31
C TYR A 71 8.01 8.57 -9.36
N ALA A 72 7.58 8.19 -10.55
CA ALA A 72 8.48 7.79 -11.65
C ALA A 72 9.50 8.90 -11.99
N ALA A 73 9.10 10.15 -11.93
CA ALA A 73 9.99 11.29 -12.16
C ALA A 73 11.14 11.43 -11.13
N LEU A 74 11.04 10.76 -9.97
CA LEU A 74 12.13 10.75 -8.98
C LEU A 74 13.31 9.92 -9.45
N GLN A 75 13.10 8.96 -10.36
CA GLN A 75 14.16 8.11 -10.92
C GLN A 75 15.25 8.92 -11.65
N GLU A 76 14.94 10.11 -12.15
CA GLU A 76 15.93 10.99 -12.77
C GLU A 76 17.01 11.48 -11.79
N LYS A 77 16.76 11.39 -10.47
CA LYS A 77 17.61 11.97 -9.42
C LYS A 77 17.99 11.01 -8.31
N PHE A 78 17.27 9.91 -8.18
CA PHE A 78 17.43 8.98 -7.07
C PHE A 78 17.39 7.54 -7.57
N ASP A 79 18.16 6.67 -6.94
CA ASP A 79 18.21 5.24 -7.26
C ASP A 79 17.11 4.45 -6.56
N ALA A 80 16.62 4.93 -5.42
CA ALA A 80 15.50 4.38 -4.65
C ALA A 80 14.94 5.43 -3.69
N CYS A 81 13.77 5.19 -3.14
CA CYS A 81 13.21 5.91 -2.01
C CYS A 81 13.22 5.05 -0.75
N MET A 82 13.35 5.65 0.42
CA MET A 82 13.33 4.95 1.70
C MET A 82 12.30 5.55 2.64
N THR A 83 11.64 4.68 3.39
CA THR A 83 10.72 5.07 4.47
C THR A 83 10.67 3.97 5.55
N LEU A 84 9.98 4.20 6.64
CA LEU A 84 9.65 3.12 7.56
C LEU A 84 8.64 2.15 6.91
N ALA A 85 8.69 0.88 7.30
CA ALA A 85 7.68 -0.11 6.87
C ALA A 85 6.37 -0.01 7.69
N ALA A 86 6.45 0.57 8.89
CA ALA A 86 5.32 0.82 9.78
C ALA A 86 5.58 2.06 10.62
N PRO A 87 4.55 2.72 11.21
CA PRO A 87 4.73 3.89 12.07
C PRO A 87 5.52 3.63 13.36
N GLY A 88 5.65 2.38 13.77
CA GLY A 88 6.35 1.97 14.98
C GLY A 88 6.27 0.46 15.23
N ALA A 89 6.56 0.05 16.46
CA ALA A 89 6.47 -1.34 16.90
C ALA A 89 5.08 -1.95 16.68
N ALA A 90 5.03 -3.26 16.47
CA ALA A 90 3.78 -4.01 16.36
C ALA A 90 2.92 -3.77 17.63
N PRO A 91 1.62 -3.48 17.46
CA PRO A 91 0.72 -3.29 18.61
C PRO A 91 0.56 -4.60 19.37
N GLN A 92 0.41 -4.47 20.71
CA GLN A 92 0.22 -5.64 21.57
C GLN A 92 -1.21 -6.19 21.45
N GLY A 93 -1.35 -7.50 21.38
CA GLY A 93 -2.63 -8.20 21.32
C GLY A 93 -3.08 -8.53 19.89
N LEU A 94 -4.33 -8.98 19.76
CA LEU A 94 -4.89 -9.46 18.48
C LEU A 94 -6.04 -8.59 17.94
N ALA A 95 -6.37 -7.51 18.63
CA ALA A 95 -7.51 -6.67 18.25
C ALA A 95 -7.21 -5.78 17.04
N TRP A 96 -5.94 -5.47 16.81
CA TRP A 96 -5.49 -4.61 15.72
C TRP A 96 -4.09 -5.01 15.25
N THR A 97 -3.87 -4.99 13.94
CA THR A 97 -2.60 -5.43 13.33
C THR A 97 -1.60 -4.29 13.09
N GLY A 98 -1.97 -3.06 13.38
CA GLY A 98 -1.16 -1.87 13.14
C GLY A 98 -1.66 -1.01 11.99
N ASP A 99 -1.04 0.16 11.85
CA ASP A 99 -1.38 1.14 10.81
C ASP A 99 -0.58 0.84 9.52
N PRO A 100 -1.23 0.56 8.38
CA PRO A 100 -0.55 0.26 7.12
C PRO A 100 -0.15 1.52 6.31
N ALA A 101 -0.15 2.71 6.90
CA ALA A 101 0.02 3.97 6.20
C ALA A 101 1.22 3.99 5.23
N PHE A 102 2.38 3.48 5.66
CA PHE A 102 3.58 3.45 4.82
C PHE A 102 3.54 2.42 3.69
N THR A 103 2.89 1.28 3.90
CA THR A 103 2.80 0.22 2.89
C THR A 103 1.68 0.48 1.87
N VAL A 104 0.60 1.16 2.29
CA VAL A 104 -0.51 1.49 1.39
C VAL A 104 -0.08 2.43 0.28
N ALA A 105 0.72 3.45 0.57
CA ALA A 105 1.23 4.37 -0.45
C ALA A 105 2.02 3.62 -1.53
N THR A 106 2.93 2.72 -1.13
CA THR A 106 3.73 1.90 -2.05
C THR A 106 2.85 0.96 -2.89
N SER A 107 1.89 0.28 -2.24
CA SER A 107 0.93 -0.60 -2.93
C SER A 107 0.05 0.16 -3.92
N LEU A 108 -0.40 1.37 -3.56
CA LEU A 108 -1.22 2.21 -4.43
C LEU A 108 -0.50 2.56 -5.73
N ILE A 109 0.77 2.96 -5.64
CA ILE A 109 1.57 3.30 -6.82
C ILE A 109 2.10 2.07 -7.55
N GLY A 110 2.05 0.86 -6.95
CA GLY A 110 2.47 -0.39 -7.58
C GLY A 110 3.96 -0.46 -7.86
N MET A 111 4.78 0.08 -6.96
CA MET A 111 6.23 0.02 -7.06
C MET A 111 6.78 -1.20 -6.32
N PRO A 112 7.88 -1.80 -6.80
CA PRO A 112 8.54 -2.87 -6.08
C PRO A 112 9.14 -2.31 -4.77
N ALA A 113 9.00 -3.05 -3.68
CA ALA A 113 9.51 -2.66 -2.37
C ALA A 113 10.07 -3.85 -1.60
N VAL A 114 11.13 -3.60 -0.85
CA VAL A 114 11.76 -4.57 0.07
C VAL A 114 11.81 -3.96 1.46
N THR A 115 11.50 -4.77 2.47
CA THR A 115 11.63 -4.36 3.87
C THR A 115 12.84 -5.02 4.49
N LEU A 116 13.75 -4.23 5.04
CA LEU A 116 14.92 -4.67 5.78
C LEU A 116 14.65 -4.57 7.29
N PRO A 117 14.78 -5.64 8.07
CA PRO A 117 14.51 -5.63 9.52
C PRO A 117 15.72 -5.10 10.32
N VAL A 118 16.15 -3.88 9.98
CA VAL A 118 17.42 -3.30 10.50
C VAL A 118 17.20 -2.29 11.63
N LEU A 119 15.96 -1.91 11.91
CA LEU A 119 15.59 -0.96 12.95
C LEU A 119 14.89 -1.66 14.11
N LYS A 120 14.78 -0.95 15.23
CA LYS A 120 14.01 -1.40 16.41
C LYS A 120 13.20 -0.24 16.98
N ASP A 121 12.02 -0.56 17.48
CA ASP A 121 11.20 0.32 18.30
C ASP A 121 10.66 -0.47 19.48
N GLN A 122 10.80 0.06 20.69
CA GLN A 122 10.41 -0.60 21.95
C GLN A 122 10.97 -2.04 22.10
N GLY A 123 12.15 -2.31 21.55
CA GLY A 123 12.77 -3.63 21.57
C GLY A 123 12.25 -4.63 20.52
N LEU A 124 11.21 -4.26 19.75
CA LEU A 124 10.66 -5.06 18.67
C LEU A 124 11.28 -4.66 17.32
N PRO A 125 11.35 -5.58 16.34
CA PRO A 125 11.82 -5.26 14.99
C PRO A 125 10.95 -4.19 14.34
N LEU A 126 11.59 -3.22 13.67
CA LEU A 126 10.95 -2.24 12.80
C LEU A 126 11.66 -2.28 11.44
N GLY A 127 10.89 -2.29 10.37
CA GLY A 127 11.43 -2.37 9.03
C GLY A 127 11.81 -1.01 8.45
N LEU A 128 12.95 -0.97 7.75
CA LEU A 128 13.28 0.05 6.77
C LEU A 128 12.75 -0.42 5.41
N GLN A 129 11.81 0.30 4.82
CA GLN A 129 11.27 0.00 3.49
C GLN A 129 12.10 0.71 2.43
N VAL A 130 12.62 -0.03 1.46
CA VAL A 130 13.29 0.48 0.27
C VAL A 130 12.35 0.30 -0.91
N ILE A 131 12.04 1.36 -1.64
CA ILE A 131 11.07 1.39 -2.72
C ILE A 131 11.83 1.69 -4.01
N GLY A 132 11.77 0.77 -4.95
CA GLY A 132 12.38 0.88 -6.27
C GLY A 132 11.47 1.53 -7.30
N PHE A 133 11.84 1.39 -8.56
CA PHE A 133 11.08 1.89 -9.71
C PHE A 133 10.55 0.72 -10.55
N VAL A 134 9.58 0.98 -11.40
CA VAL A 134 8.91 -0.03 -12.24
C VAL A 134 9.94 -0.85 -13.01
N ASP A 135 9.77 -2.16 -13.04
CA ASP A 135 10.59 -3.14 -13.76
C ASP A 135 12.09 -3.14 -13.37
N GLN A 136 12.42 -2.61 -12.18
CA GLN A 136 13.79 -2.55 -11.67
C GLN A 136 14.01 -3.40 -10.40
N ASP A 137 13.34 -4.53 -10.29
CA ASP A 137 13.41 -5.41 -9.11
C ASP A 137 14.86 -5.86 -8.82
N ALA A 138 15.63 -6.23 -9.85
CA ALA A 138 17.03 -6.64 -9.68
C ALA A 138 17.90 -5.51 -9.09
N THR A 139 17.70 -4.28 -9.55
CA THR A 139 18.39 -3.08 -9.03
C THR A 139 17.97 -2.81 -7.59
N LEU A 140 16.68 -2.92 -7.29
CA LEU A 140 16.17 -2.77 -5.92
C LEU A 140 16.80 -3.79 -4.96
N PHE A 141 16.89 -5.08 -5.36
CA PHE A 141 17.52 -6.11 -4.52
C PHE A 141 19.01 -5.84 -4.30
N ALA A 142 19.74 -5.35 -5.32
CA ALA A 142 21.14 -4.97 -5.16
C ALA A 142 21.32 -3.81 -4.17
N HIS A 143 20.46 -2.80 -4.23
CA HIS A 143 20.45 -1.70 -3.26
C HIS A 143 20.08 -2.16 -1.86
N ALA A 144 19.09 -3.05 -1.72
CA ALA A 144 18.69 -3.62 -0.44
C ALA A 144 19.81 -4.43 0.21
N ASP A 145 20.52 -5.25 -0.57
CA ASP A 145 21.67 -6.04 -0.11
C ASP A 145 22.82 -5.14 0.38
N ALA A 146 23.15 -4.10 -0.39
CA ALA A 146 24.16 -3.12 0.01
C ALA A 146 23.78 -2.40 1.31
N LEU A 147 22.52 -1.98 1.46
CA LEU A 147 22.03 -1.35 2.69
C LEU A 147 22.06 -2.32 3.86
N GLN A 148 21.63 -3.57 3.68
CA GLN A 148 21.66 -4.58 4.73
C GLN A 148 23.09 -4.82 5.23
N SER A 149 24.09 -4.84 4.34
CA SER A 149 25.50 -5.00 4.69
C SER A 149 26.06 -3.82 5.51
N ILE A 150 25.51 -2.61 5.33
CA ILE A 150 25.89 -1.44 6.13
C ILE A 150 25.32 -1.53 7.55
N PHE A 151 24.09 -2.00 7.71
CA PHE A 151 23.44 -2.10 9.03
C PHE A 151 23.84 -3.35 9.83
N ASN A 152 24.27 -4.41 9.16
CA ASN A 152 24.70 -5.68 9.76
C ASN A 152 26.08 -6.09 9.18
N PRO A 153 27.16 -5.36 9.55
CA PRO A 153 28.50 -5.60 9.02
C PRO A 153 29.10 -6.94 9.47
#